data_79f8a05bfc421cd76c1e9ce22a780264
#
_entry.id   79f8a05bfc421cd76c1e9ce22a780264
#
_cell.length_a   1.000
_cell.length_b   1.000
_cell.length_c   1.000
_cell.angle_alpha   90.00
_cell.angle_beta   90.00
_cell.angle_gamma   90.00
#
_symmetry.space_group_name_H-M   'P 1'
#
loop_
_entity.id
_entity.type
_entity.pdbx_description
1 polymer ?
#
loop_
_entity_poly.entity_id
_entity_poly.type
_entity_poly.pdbx_seq_one_letter_code
_entity_poly.pdbx_strand_id
1 'polypeptide(L)'
;MHMTGTNVLRCLLALGLMSGLVACGSFANCFNSGFAPVACGGGYSESDVSSLPQPMALSAEGRWTGTILTGRTVAGLVLEDNSYWLFYSAKNNPNILAGLVQGTGTSHSGSFGSSNTRDFNVEGAGIRAATMRGAYTPKKSFGGTIAYVTGDIESFTSTYDGDSESAPNLTQLAGNYSGLRANNHQVTVTVDSLGTLSGHASDGCTVAGTLSPLTQGNVFHTSLTFDDGSCRQGTETLTGVALYDAATQRLYIAALNNARTTSYLFLGTKR
;
A
#
# COMPACT_ATOMS: atom_id res chain seq x y z
N MET A 1 59.38 16.78 -32.16
CA MET A 1 58.69 18.05 -32.08
C MET A 1 57.19 17.81 -31.99
N HIS A 2 56.54 18.27 -30.92
CA HIS A 2 55.12 18.14 -30.55
C HIS A 2 54.62 16.77 -30.13
N MET A 3 54.79 16.49 -28.86
CA MET A 3 53.91 15.64 -28.07
C MET A 3 52.68 16.49 -27.66
N THR A 4 51.50 16.09 -28.07
CA THR A 4 50.28 16.63 -27.56
C THR A 4 49.73 15.72 -26.43
N GLY A 5 49.91 16.21 -25.21
CA GLY A 5 49.29 15.61 -24.04
C GLY A 5 47.81 15.91 -23.96
N THR A 6 46.97 14.90 -24.12
CA THR A 6 45.51 15.04 -24.00
C THR A 6 44.84 13.88 -23.26
N ASN A 7 45.58 13.04 -22.58
CA ASN A 7 44.98 11.87 -21.92
C ASN A 7 45.08 11.85 -20.36
N VAL A 8 45.51 12.95 -19.74
CA VAL A 8 45.64 13.01 -18.26
C VAL A 8 44.47 13.78 -17.59
N LEU A 9 43.56 14.37 -18.35
CA LEU A 9 42.53 15.26 -17.77
C LEU A 9 41.12 14.62 -17.69
N ARG A 10 40.96 13.33 -17.93
CA ARG A 10 39.65 12.66 -17.83
C ARG A 10 39.41 11.78 -16.60
N CYS A 11 40.40 11.62 -15.74
CA CYS A 11 40.22 10.87 -14.47
C CYS A 11 40.03 11.73 -13.24
N LEU A 12 40.05 13.07 -13.34
CA LEU A 12 40.01 13.98 -12.17
C LEU A 12 38.67 14.72 -11.97
N LEU A 13 37.63 14.39 -12.72
CA LEU A 13 36.29 15.01 -12.59
C LEU A 13 35.20 14.07 -12.08
N ALA A 14 35.58 12.99 -11.44
CA ALA A 14 34.66 12.05 -10.78
C ALA A 14 34.84 12.00 -9.25
N LEU A 15 35.37 13.06 -8.65
CA LEU A 15 35.41 13.26 -7.19
C LEU A 15 34.29 14.22 -6.77
N GLY A 16 33.09 13.77 -6.91
CA GLY A 16 31.88 14.44 -6.42
C GLY A 16 30.93 13.39 -5.84
N LEU A 17 31.09 13.10 -4.55
CA LEU A 17 30.04 12.56 -3.68
C LEU A 17 29.21 11.37 -4.22
N MET A 18 29.83 10.19 -4.23
CA MET A 18 29.11 8.94 -3.94
C MET A 18 30.14 7.93 -3.44
N SER A 19 30.07 7.56 -2.16
CA SER A 19 30.62 6.36 -1.59
C SER A 19 29.88 5.15 -2.14
N GLY A 20 30.06 4.88 -3.44
CA GLY A 20 29.60 3.70 -4.14
C GLY A 20 30.84 2.95 -4.60
N LEU A 21 31.06 1.77 -4.07
CA LEU A 21 32.04 0.80 -4.55
C LEU A 21 31.84 0.62 -6.07
N VAL A 22 32.74 1.21 -6.85
CA VAL A 22 32.87 0.89 -8.26
C VAL A 22 33.52 -0.48 -8.32
N ALA A 23 32.71 -1.51 -8.57
CA ALA A 23 33.22 -2.81 -9.00
C ALA A 23 33.82 -2.61 -10.40
N CYS A 24 35.13 -2.45 -10.49
CA CYS A 24 35.87 -2.51 -11.74
C CYS A 24 35.88 -3.98 -12.21
N GLY A 25 34.92 -4.28 -13.07
CA GLY A 25 34.94 -5.53 -13.84
C GLY A 25 36.16 -5.56 -14.76
N SER A 26 36.84 -6.68 -14.76
CA SER A 26 37.79 -7.17 -15.77
C SER A 26 38.76 -6.16 -16.37
N PHE A 27 39.77 -5.76 -15.65
CA PHE A 27 41.01 -5.30 -16.27
C PHE A 27 42.05 -6.40 -16.24
N ALA A 28 42.07 -7.22 -17.26
CA ALA A 28 43.15 -8.14 -17.56
C ALA A 28 44.34 -7.36 -18.11
N ASN A 29 44.91 -6.44 -17.37
CA ASN A 29 46.25 -5.87 -17.63
C ASN A 29 46.77 -5.27 -16.34
N CYS A 30 47.36 -6.11 -15.50
CA CYS A 30 48.29 -5.64 -14.49
C CYS A 30 49.59 -5.24 -15.25
N PHE A 31 49.92 -3.98 -15.26
CA PHE A 31 51.13 -3.47 -15.86
C PHE A 31 52.35 -4.16 -15.23
N ASN A 32 53.18 -4.73 -16.07
CA ASN A 32 54.44 -5.34 -15.72
C ASN A 32 55.47 -4.24 -15.36
N SER A 33 55.47 -3.83 -14.11
CA SER A 33 56.56 -3.04 -13.55
C SER A 33 57.33 -3.97 -12.63
N GLY A 34 58.43 -4.54 -13.11
CA GLY A 34 59.56 -5.21 -12.55
C GLY A 34 59.66 -5.68 -11.07
N PHE A 35 58.57 -5.83 -10.40
CA PHE A 35 58.46 -6.41 -9.04
C PHE A 35 57.67 -7.71 -9.08
N ALA A 36 57.99 -8.65 -8.22
CA ALA A 36 57.41 -9.99 -8.15
C ALA A 36 55.86 -9.96 -8.28
N PRO A 37 55.24 -10.97 -8.93
CA PRO A 37 53.82 -11.02 -9.16
C PRO A 37 53.10 -11.06 -7.81
N VAL A 38 52.41 -9.96 -7.47
CA VAL A 38 51.42 -9.99 -6.42
C VAL A 38 50.21 -10.68 -7.03
N ALA A 39 49.85 -11.83 -6.47
CA ALA A 39 48.66 -12.55 -6.88
C ALA A 39 47.44 -11.65 -6.64
N CYS A 40 46.85 -11.14 -7.71
CA CYS A 40 45.52 -10.54 -7.69
C CYS A 40 44.49 -11.68 -7.54
N GLY A 41 44.54 -12.37 -6.40
CA GLY A 41 43.64 -13.46 -6.06
C GLY A 41 42.51 -12.97 -5.17
N GLY A 42 41.47 -12.50 -5.77
CA GLY A 42 40.21 -12.20 -5.14
C GLY A 42 39.09 -12.47 -6.15
N GLY A 43 38.98 -13.72 -6.60
CA GLY A 43 37.81 -14.17 -7.31
C GLY A 43 36.66 -14.17 -6.31
N TYR A 44 35.82 -13.14 -6.35
CA TYR A 44 34.53 -13.20 -5.71
C TYR A 44 33.73 -14.27 -6.45
N SER A 45 33.35 -15.34 -5.76
CA SER A 45 32.50 -16.36 -6.34
C SER A 45 31.12 -15.73 -6.52
N GLU A 46 30.42 -16.16 -7.55
CA GLU A 46 29.05 -15.68 -7.87
C GLU A 46 28.06 -15.88 -6.69
N SER A 47 28.44 -16.71 -5.69
CA SER A 47 27.72 -16.93 -4.44
C SER A 47 27.83 -15.77 -3.44
N ASP A 48 28.85 -14.91 -3.53
CA ASP A 48 29.06 -13.81 -2.58
C ASP A 48 28.21 -12.58 -2.93
N VAL A 49 27.67 -12.52 -4.15
CA VAL A 49 26.82 -11.40 -4.60
C VAL A 49 25.38 -11.54 -4.05
N SER A 50 24.96 -12.74 -3.67
CA SER A 50 23.63 -12.99 -3.11
C SER A 50 23.47 -12.57 -1.64
N SER A 51 24.58 -12.23 -0.96
CA SER A 51 24.57 -11.77 0.43
C SER A 51 24.65 -10.25 0.61
N LEU A 52 24.74 -9.49 -0.50
CA LEU A 52 24.62 -8.04 -0.39
C LEU A 52 23.18 -7.71 0.03
N PRO A 53 22.95 -6.85 1.04
CA PRO A 53 21.64 -6.39 1.38
C PRO A 53 20.98 -5.84 0.11
N GLN A 54 19.92 -6.47 -0.35
CA GLN A 54 19.13 -5.87 -1.44
C GLN A 54 18.78 -4.45 -1.00
N PRO A 55 18.91 -3.45 -1.89
CA PRO A 55 18.45 -2.11 -1.55
C PRO A 55 16.99 -2.25 -1.11
N MET A 56 16.72 -1.89 0.15
CA MET A 56 15.35 -1.91 0.67
C MET A 56 14.49 -1.15 -0.32
N ALA A 57 13.41 -1.76 -0.76
CA ALA A 57 12.46 -1.15 -1.66
C ALA A 57 12.08 0.23 -1.09
N LEU A 58 12.47 1.28 -1.78
CA LEU A 58 12.21 2.67 -1.38
C LEU A 58 10.77 3.07 -1.71
N SER A 59 9.82 2.13 -1.59
CA SER A 59 8.40 2.32 -1.87
C SER A 59 7.62 2.71 -0.62
N ALA A 60 6.43 3.27 -0.83
CA ALA A 60 5.47 3.52 0.24
C ALA A 60 4.64 2.28 0.61
N GLU A 61 5.01 1.10 0.08
CA GLU A 61 4.32 -0.16 0.35
C GLU A 61 4.20 -0.45 1.84
N GLY A 62 3.04 -0.99 2.24
CA GLY A 62 2.76 -1.43 3.60
C GLY A 62 1.42 -0.96 4.14
N ARG A 63 1.19 -1.26 5.41
CA ARG A 63 0.04 -0.77 6.18
C ARG A 63 0.43 0.50 6.93
N TRP A 64 -0.54 1.39 7.03
CA TRP A 64 -0.35 2.71 7.62
C TRP A 64 -1.52 3.06 8.53
N THR A 65 -1.24 3.49 9.74
CA THR A 65 -2.27 3.95 10.68
C THR A 65 -2.05 5.41 11.03
N GLY A 66 -3.12 6.20 11.05
CA GLY A 66 -2.95 7.63 11.25
C GLY A 66 -4.24 8.42 11.37
N THR A 67 -4.14 9.70 11.09
CA THR A 67 -5.26 10.64 11.23
C THR A 67 -5.31 11.65 10.09
N ILE A 68 -6.51 12.18 9.84
CA ILE A 68 -6.76 13.39 9.05
C ILE A 68 -6.97 14.54 10.03
N LEU A 69 -6.50 15.74 9.69
CA LEU A 69 -6.58 16.93 10.56
C LEU A 69 -8.01 17.25 11.02
N THR A 70 -9.02 16.78 10.31
CA THR A 70 -10.44 16.95 10.68
C THR A 70 -10.93 16.04 11.80
N GLY A 71 -10.02 15.27 12.46
CA GLY A 71 -10.36 14.38 13.57
C GLY A 71 -10.88 13.00 13.13
N ARG A 72 -10.50 12.54 11.95
CA ARG A 72 -10.78 11.19 11.45
C ARG A 72 -9.56 10.30 11.63
N THR A 73 -9.77 9.01 11.91
CA THR A 73 -8.70 8.01 11.88
C THR A 73 -8.55 7.45 10.47
N VAL A 74 -7.34 7.02 10.13
CA VAL A 74 -7.01 6.39 8.84
C VAL A 74 -6.40 5.01 9.10
N ALA A 75 -6.91 4.01 8.37
CA ALA A 75 -6.24 2.72 8.16
C ALA A 75 -5.88 2.64 6.67
N GLY A 76 -4.61 2.74 6.37
CA GLY A 76 -4.09 2.84 5.01
C GLY A 76 -3.39 1.57 4.57
N LEU A 77 -3.43 1.32 3.28
CA LEU A 77 -2.75 0.24 2.61
C LEU A 77 -2.17 0.75 1.30
N VAL A 78 -0.89 0.50 1.05
CA VAL A 78 -0.25 0.65 -0.25
C VAL A 78 0.28 -0.72 -0.64
N LEU A 79 -0.17 -1.24 -1.78
CA LEU A 79 0.20 -2.57 -2.28
C LEU A 79 1.43 -2.51 -3.19
N GLU A 80 1.99 -3.68 -3.48
CA GLU A 80 3.15 -3.86 -4.36
C GLU A 80 2.91 -3.29 -5.77
N ASP A 81 1.68 -3.34 -6.27
CA ASP A 81 1.27 -2.75 -7.56
C ASP A 81 1.07 -1.23 -7.52
N ASN A 82 1.41 -0.59 -6.39
CA ASN A 82 1.18 0.81 -6.07
C ASN A 82 -0.29 1.24 -6.02
N SER A 83 -1.24 0.31 -6.04
CA SER A 83 -2.61 0.64 -5.65
C SER A 83 -2.66 0.95 -4.15
N TYR A 84 -3.48 1.93 -3.78
CA TYR A 84 -3.62 2.30 -2.38
C TYR A 84 -5.09 2.41 -1.98
N TRP A 85 -5.35 2.12 -0.70
CA TRP A 85 -6.67 2.02 -0.10
C TRP A 85 -6.61 2.66 1.29
N LEU A 86 -7.13 3.87 1.46
CA LEU A 86 -7.13 4.61 2.71
C LEU A 86 -8.55 4.66 3.27
N PHE A 87 -8.85 3.77 4.19
CA PHE A 87 -10.11 3.80 4.94
C PHE A 87 -10.07 4.94 5.94
N TYR A 88 -11.11 5.75 6.01
CA TYR A 88 -11.19 6.81 6.99
C TYR A 88 -12.50 6.76 7.79
N SER A 89 -12.41 7.08 9.08
CA SER A 89 -13.54 7.05 9.99
C SER A 89 -14.42 8.28 9.89
N ALA A 90 -15.62 8.21 10.47
CA ALA A 90 -16.41 9.37 10.81
C ALA A 90 -15.63 10.30 11.77
N LYS A 91 -15.93 11.59 11.71
CA LYS A 91 -15.27 12.58 12.56
C LYS A 91 -15.47 12.24 14.02
N ASN A 92 -14.37 12.15 14.78
CA ASN A 92 -14.35 11.80 16.21
C ASN A 92 -15.03 10.46 16.55
N ASN A 93 -15.24 9.57 15.57
CA ASN A 93 -15.78 8.25 15.79
C ASN A 93 -15.04 7.18 14.98
N PRO A 94 -14.01 6.56 15.53
CA PRO A 94 -13.19 5.56 14.84
C PRO A 94 -13.92 4.22 14.59
N ASN A 95 -15.11 4.05 15.11
CA ASN A 95 -15.88 2.81 14.95
C ASN A 95 -16.85 2.85 13.76
N ILE A 96 -17.01 4.01 13.11
CA ILE A 96 -17.87 4.18 11.94
C ILE A 96 -16.99 4.52 10.74
N LEU A 97 -17.08 3.72 9.68
CA LEU A 97 -16.42 3.99 8.43
C LEU A 97 -17.18 5.08 7.66
N ALA A 98 -16.51 6.16 7.32
CA ALA A 98 -17.06 7.31 6.59
C ALA A 98 -16.69 7.32 5.12
N GLY A 99 -15.66 6.59 4.73
CA GLY A 99 -15.29 6.48 3.33
C GLY A 99 -13.95 5.80 3.09
N LEU A 100 -13.57 5.84 1.83
CA LEU A 100 -12.36 5.25 1.29
C LEU A 100 -11.74 6.20 0.27
N VAL A 101 -10.46 6.48 0.39
CA VAL A 101 -9.68 7.10 -0.70
C VAL A 101 -8.88 6.02 -1.40
N GLN A 102 -9.09 5.86 -2.70
CA GLN A 102 -8.47 4.81 -3.50
C GLN A 102 -7.89 5.37 -4.80
N GLY A 103 -6.78 4.80 -5.25
CA GLY A 103 -6.13 5.12 -6.51
C GLY A 103 -4.91 4.25 -6.77
N THR A 104 -4.15 4.62 -7.79
CA THR A 104 -2.84 4.08 -8.07
C THR A 104 -1.84 5.22 -8.02
N GLY A 105 -0.75 5.03 -7.30
CA GLY A 105 0.28 6.05 -7.13
C GLY A 105 1.61 5.64 -7.74
N THR A 106 2.59 6.52 -7.58
CA THR A 106 4.01 6.24 -7.84
C THR A 106 4.80 6.61 -6.61
N SER A 107 5.68 5.71 -6.19
CA SER A 107 6.64 5.90 -5.10
C SER A 107 8.02 6.13 -5.68
N HIS A 108 8.67 7.24 -5.35
CA HIS A 108 10.04 7.51 -5.78
C HIS A 108 10.77 8.34 -4.73
N SER A 109 11.90 7.82 -4.22
CA SER A 109 12.82 8.55 -3.33
C SER A 109 12.13 9.31 -2.18
N GLY A 110 11.18 8.65 -1.50
CA GLY A 110 10.46 9.25 -0.38
C GLY A 110 9.28 10.15 -0.77
N SER A 111 9.00 10.32 -2.06
CA SER A 111 7.84 11.05 -2.56
C SER A 111 6.78 10.08 -3.11
N PHE A 112 5.52 10.38 -2.86
CA PHE A 112 4.37 9.64 -3.37
C PHE A 112 3.43 10.57 -4.13
N GLY A 113 2.94 10.13 -5.29
CA GLY A 113 2.00 10.92 -6.09
C GLY A 113 0.95 10.07 -6.80
N SER A 114 -0.28 10.58 -6.89
CA SER A 114 -1.37 9.97 -7.63
C SER A 114 -2.24 11.04 -8.29
N SER A 115 -2.57 10.83 -9.57
CA SER A 115 -3.46 11.71 -10.34
C SER A 115 -4.84 11.12 -10.57
N ASN A 116 -5.08 9.87 -10.14
CA ASN A 116 -6.33 9.15 -10.38
C ASN A 116 -7.09 8.81 -9.08
N THR A 117 -6.84 9.58 -8.02
CA THR A 117 -7.47 9.42 -6.71
C THR A 117 -8.99 9.56 -6.82
N ARG A 118 -9.72 8.66 -6.17
CA ARG A 118 -11.16 8.80 -5.91
C ARG A 118 -11.44 8.63 -4.43
N ASP A 119 -12.28 9.50 -3.91
CA ASP A 119 -12.82 9.41 -2.56
C ASP A 119 -14.26 8.93 -2.65
N PHE A 120 -14.54 7.81 -2.00
CA PHE A 120 -15.84 7.18 -1.88
C PHE A 120 -16.44 7.54 -0.53
N ASN A 121 -16.97 8.74 -0.40
CA ASN A 121 -17.56 9.23 0.82
C ASN A 121 -18.97 8.68 0.99
N VAL A 122 -19.26 8.07 2.15
CA VAL A 122 -20.59 7.51 2.47
C VAL A 122 -21.40 8.38 3.45
N GLU A 123 -20.88 9.55 3.82
CA GLU A 123 -21.59 10.55 4.65
C GLU A 123 -22.37 11.58 3.82
N GLY A 124 -22.51 11.38 2.51
CA GLY A 124 -23.35 12.22 1.62
C GLY A 124 -22.60 13.00 0.55
N ALA A 125 -21.28 13.12 0.60
CA ALA A 125 -20.52 13.79 -0.47
C ALA A 125 -20.36 12.94 -1.74
N GLY A 126 -20.65 11.64 -1.67
CA GLY A 126 -20.57 10.72 -2.80
C GLY A 126 -19.14 10.48 -3.29
N ILE A 127 -19.01 10.19 -4.58
CA ILE A 127 -17.69 9.89 -5.17
C ILE A 127 -17.07 11.17 -5.72
N ARG A 128 -15.89 11.53 -5.21
CA ARG A 128 -15.18 12.75 -5.59
C ARG A 128 -13.82 12.41 -6.23
N ALA A 129 -13.51 13.08 -7.32
CA ALA A 129 -12.19 13.00 -7.93
C ALA A 129 -11.20 13.90 -7.18
N ALA A 130 -9.96 13.42 -7.05
CA ALA A 130 -8.90 14.13 -6.37
C ALA A 130 -7.51 13.76 -6.95
N THR A 131 -6.49 14.43 -6.46
CA THR A 131 -5.09 14.04 -6.59
C THR A 131 -4.51 13.85 -5.19
N MET A 132 -3.50 12.98 -5.06
CA MET A 132 -2.79 12.79 -3.80
C MET A 132 -1.30 13.09 -4.00
N ARG A 133 -0.71 13.80 -3.04
CA ARG A 133 0.73 14.02 -2.95
C ARG A 133 1.16 13.79 -1.51
N GLY A 134 2.30 13.11 -1.33
CA GLY A 134 2.80 12.80 -0.01
C GLY A 134 4.30 12.59 0.02
N ALA A 135 4.81 12.57 1.23
CA ALA A 135 6.18 12.16 1.53
C ALA A 135 6.13 10.97 2.48
N TYR A 136 7.03 10.02 2.27
CA TYR A 136 7.14 8.87 3.14
C TYR A 136 8.60 8.57 3.49
N THR A 137 8.78 8.01 4.66
CA THR A 137 9.99 7.30 5.05
C THR A 137 9.63 5.81 5.12
N PRO A 138 10.25 4.94 4.33
CA PRO A 138 9.93 3.52 4.30
C PRO A 138 9.85 2.92 5.70
N LYS A 139 8.80 2.15 5.98
CA LYS A 139 8.54 1.49 7.27
C LYS A 139 8.58 2.42 8.49
N LYS A 140 8.30 3.71 8.32
CA LYS A 140 8.33 4.67 9.43
C LYS A 140 7.15 5.64 9.39
N SER A 141 7.04 6.46 8.36
CA SER A 141 6.03 7.50 8.28
C SER A 141 5.55 7.74 6.86
N PHE A 142 4.28 8.09 6.70
CA PHE A 142 3.69 8.53 5.45
C PHE A 142 2.66 9.61 5.73
N GLY A 143 2.81 10.75 5.09
CA GLY A 143 1.89 11.87 5.24
C GLY A 143 1.78 12.66 3.95
N GLY A 144 0.69 13.40 3.81
CA GLY A 144 0.47 14.16 2.59
C GLY A 144 -0.85 14.88 2.55
N THR A 145 -1.23 15.25 1.34
CA THR A 145 -2.46 15.98 1.03
C THR A 145 -3.26 15.29 -0.06
N ILE A 146 -4.58 15.37 0.07
CA ILE A 146 -5.57 14.99 -0.92
C ILE A 146 -6.23 16.27 -1.38
N ALA A 147 -6.03 16.64 -2.64
CA ALA A 147 -6.59 17.85 -3.24
C ALA A 147 -7.75 17.47 -4.17
N TYR A 148 -8.94 17.90 -3.82
CA TYR A 148 -10.17 17.62 -4.56
C TYR A 148 -10.35 18.61 -5.73
N VAL A 149 -11.02 18.18 -6.78
CA VAL A 149 -11.34 19.05 -7.91
C VAL A 149 -12.26 20.23 -7.53
N THR A 150 -12.94 20.16 -6.39
CA THR A 150 -13.74 21.24 -5.79
C THR A 150 -12.89 22.35 -5.17
N GLY A 151 -11.57 22.15 -5.03
CA GLY A 151 -10.65 23.08 -4.38
C GLY A 151 -10.36 22.77 -2.92
N ASP A 152 -11.11 21.86 -2.31
CA ASP A 152 -10.83 21.42 -0.92
C ASP A 152 -9.52 20.65 -0.85
N ILE A 153 -8.81 20.78 0.28
CA ILE A 153 -7.58 20.05 0.56
C ILE A 153 -7.69 19.43 1.96
N GLU A 154 -7.45 18.13 2.04
CA GLU A 154 -7.32 17.41 3.30
C GLU A 154 -5.89 16.93 3.49
N SER A 155 -5.37 17.04 4.72
CA SER A 155 -4.03 16.57 5.09
C SER A 155 -4.13 15.37 6.02
N PHE A 156 -3.28 14.38 5.79
CA PHE A 156 -3.17 13.19 6.63
C PHE A 156 -1.74 12.96 7.10
N THR A 157 -1.61 12.31 8.24
CA THR A 157 -0.35 11.81 8.77
C THR A 157 -0.55 10.39 9.25
N SER A 158 0.43 9.53 9.01
CA SER A 158 0.38 8.13 9.42
C SER A 158 1.76 7.59 9.78
N THR A 159 1.76 6.56 10.59
CA THR A 159 2.91 5.75 10.97
C THR A 159 2.78 4.36 10.38
N TYR A 160 3.93 3.72 10.13
CA TYR A 160 3.95 2.35 9.67
C TYR A 160 3.35 1.41 10.72
N ASP A 161 2.49 0.52 10.25
CA ASP A 161 1.88 -0.50 11.10
C ASP A 161 2.73 -1.77 11.04
N GLY A 162 3.24 -2.22 12.20
CA GLY A 162 4.09 -3.41 12.30
C GLY A 162 3.44 -4.71 11.80
N ASP A 163 2.10 -4.77 11.79
CA ASP A 163 1.36 -5.90 11.21
C ASP A 163 1.56 -6.05 9.69
N SER A 164 2.15 -5.05 9.04
CA SER A 164 2.57 -5.15 7.62
C SER A 164 3.49 -6.33 7.34
N GLU A 165 4.27 -6.74 8.31
CA GLU A 165 5.23 -7.85 8.20
C GLU A 165 4.58 -9.21 8.46
N SER A 166 3.34 -9.23 8.94
CA SER A 166 2.62 -10.47 9.28
C SER A 166 2.09 -11.16 8.03
N ALA A 167 2.24 -12.46 7.95
CA ALA A 167 1.61 -13.24 6.88
C ALA A 167 0.07 -13.25 7.07
N PRO A 168 -0.71 -13.14 5.99
CA PRO A 168 -2.16 -13.25 6.07
C PRO A 168 -2.57 -14.61 6.62
N ASN A 169 -3.55 -14.62 7.55
CA ASN A 169 -4.00 -15.83 8.21
C ASN A 169 -5.52 -15.95 8.20
N LEU A 170 -6.06 -16.79 7.30
CA LEU A 170 -7.50 -17.02 7.16
C LEU A 170 -8.12 -17.61 8.44
N THR A 171 -7.40 -18.46 9.17
CA THR A 171 -7.91 -19.04 10.42
C THR A 171 -8.08 -17.96 11.50
N GLN A 172 -7.15 -17.01 11.57
CA GLN A 172 -7.26 -15.88 12.50
C GLN A 172 -8.37 -14.91 12.06
N LEU A 173 -8.52 -14.72 10.74
CA LEU A 173 -9.56 -13.89 10.15
C LEU A 173 -10.95 -14.51 10.35
N ALA A 174 -11.11 -15.83 10.27
CA ALA A 174 -12.41 -16.50 10.35
C ALA A 174 -13.19 -16.10 11.60
N GLY A 175 -14.48 -15.80 11.42
CA GLY A 175 -15.38 -15.42 12.50
C GLY A 175 -16.55 -14.56 12.05
N ASN A 176 -17.31 -14.08 13.03
CA ASN A 176 -18.47 -13.22 12.84
C ASN A 176 -18.09 -11.77 13.19
N TYR A 177 -18.37 -10.86 12.28
CA TYR A 177 -18.09 -9.43 12.42
C TYR A 177 -19.38 -8.63 12.41
N SER A 178 -19.44 -7.62 13.26
CA SER A 178 -20.57 -6.71 13.30
C SER A 178 -20.11 -5.27 13.18
N GLY A 179 -20.78 -4.51 12.34
CA GLY A 179 -20.47 -3.11 12.10
C GLY A 179 -21.71 -2.29 11.81
N LEU A 180 -21.53 -0.96 11.80
CA LEU A 180 -22.55 0.00 11.42
C LEU A 180 -22.11 0.71 10.14
N ARG A 181 -23.04 0.87 9.20
CA ARG A 181 -22.88 1.80 8.09
C ARG A 181 -23.17 3.24 8.55
N ALA A 182 -22.71 4.22 7.78
CA ALA A 182 -22.94 5.64 8.08
C ALA A 182 -24.42 6.04 8.22
N ASN A 183 -25.33 5.26 7.62
CA ASN A 183 -26.79 5.42 7.73
C ASN A 183 -27.42 4.63 8.92
N ASN A 184 -26.61 4.20 9.88
CA ASN A 184 -26.99 3.40 11.05
C ASN A 184 -27.55 1.99 10.77
N HIS A 185 -27.46 1.50 9.54
CA HIS A 185 -27.80 0.11 9.26
C HIS A 185 -26.73 -0.81 9.85
N GLN A 186 -27.18 -1.77 10.64
CA GLN A 186 -26.30 -2.81 11.15
C GLN A 186 -25.97 -3.81 10.03
N VAL A 187 -24.70 -4.18 9.93
CA VAL A 187 -24.20 -5.19 8.99
C VAL A 187 -23.48 -6.27 9.78
N THR A 188 -23.78 -7.51 9.51
CA THR A 188 -23.02 -8.67 9.98
C THR A 188 -22.35 -9.34 8.79
N VAL A 189 -21.10 -9.72 8.97
CA VAL A 189 -20.30 -10.47 7.99
C VAL A 189 -19.73 -11.68 8.69
N THR A 190 -19.85 -12.83 8.08
CA THR A 190 -19.23 -14.09 8.51
C THR A 190 -18.16 -14.46 7.49
N VAL A 191 -16.99 -14.81 7.97
CA VAL A 191 -15.88 -15.35 7.16
C VAL A 191 -15.52 -16.71 7.71
N ASP A 192 -15.46 -17.73 6.85
CA ASP A 192 -15.01 -19.07 7.24
C ASP A 192 -13.47 -19.20 7.13
N SER A 193 -12.94 -20.35 7.57
CA SER A 193 -11.49 -20.61 7.53
C SER A 193 -10.92 -20.83 6.13
N LEU A 194 -11.76 -20.94 5.12
CA LEU A 194 -11.38 -21.04 3.70
C LEU A 194 -11.46 -19.69 2.98
N GLY A 195 -11.89 -18.63 3.69
CA GLY A 195 -12.05 -17.30 3.15
C GLY A 195 -13.39 -17.07 2.44
N THR A 196 -14.38 -17.98 2.57
CA THR A 196 -15.73 -17.71 2.09
C THR A 196 -16.38 -16.64 2.96
N LEU A 197 -16.95 -15.64 2.33
CA LEU A 197 -17.62 -14.52 2.99
C LEU A 197 -19.12 -14.58 2.71
N SER A 198 -19.92 -14.38 3.74
CA SER A 198 -21.33 -14.07 3.65
C SER A 198 -21.68 -12.91 4.55
N GLY A 199 -22.62 -12.07 4.16
CA GLY A 199 -23.02 -10.92 4.95
C GLY A 199 -24.47 -10.55 4.73
N HIS A 200 -25.02 -9.88 5.75
CA HIS A 200 -26.40 -9.41 5.78
C HIS A 200 -26.47 -8.04 6.45
N ALA A 201 -27.22 -7.14 5.86
CA ALA A 201 -27.51 -5.83 6.42
C ALA A 201 -28.98 -5.72 6.86
N SER A 202 -29.26 -4.88 7.86
CA SER A 202 -30.61 -4.70 8.40
C SER A 202 -31.61 -4.10 7.42
N ASP A 203 -31.15 -3.59 6.26
CA ASP A 203 -31.98 -3.13 5.13
C ASP A 203 -32.35 -4.27 4.16
N GLY A 204 -31.95 -5.51 4.46
CA GLY A 204 -32.23 -6.69 3.65
C GLY A 204 -31.15 -7.04 2.63
N CYS A 205 -30.16 -6.16 2.41
CA CYS A 205 -29.08 -6.44 1.47
C CYS A 205 -28.21 -7.62 1.95
N THR A 206 -28.00 -8.60 1.08
CA THR A 206 -27.08 -9.72 1.30
C THR A 206 -25.88 -9.62 0.39
N VAL A 207 -24.73 -10.06 0.89
CA VAL A 207 -23.48 -10.10 0.17
C VAL A 207 -22.84 -11.49 0.33
N ALA A 208 -22.31 -12.02 -0.73
CA ALA A 208 -21.50 -13.24 -0.74
C ALA A 208 -20.16 -12.95 -1.42
N GLY A 209 -19.12 -13.71 -1.08
CA GLY A 209 -17.83 -13.50 -1.72
C GLY A 209 -16.73 -14.37 -1.18
N THR A 210 -15.52 -14.01 -1.57
CA THR A 210 -14.29 -14.71 -1.18
C THR A 210 -13.21 -13.73 -0.76
N LEU A 211 -12.37 -14.17 0.18
CA LEU A 211 -11.16 -13.52 0.62
C LEU A 211 -9.98 -14.45 0.32
N SER A 212 -9.01 -14.01 -0.46
CA SER A 212 -7.79 -14.76 -0.74
C SER A 212 -6.56 -13.99 -0.24
N PRO A 213 -5.62 -14.65 0.45
CA PRO A 213 -4.45 -14.00 1.02
C PRO A 213 -3.62 -13.26 -0.03
N LEU A 214 -3.18 -12.05 0.27
CA LEU A 214 -2.08 -11.37 -0.40
C LEU A 214 -0.74 -11.79 0.23
N THR A 215 0.35 -11.21 -0.20
CA THR A 215 1.69 -11.63 0.22
C THR A 215 1.99 -11.32 1.69
N GLN A 216 1.48 -10.20 2.21
CA GLN A 216 1.81 -9.68 3.53
C GLN A 216 0.68 -8.87 4.16
N GLY A 217 0.82 -8.51 5.42
CA GLY A 217 0.09 -7.46 6.09
C GLY A 217 -1.29 -7.85 6.62
N ASN A 218 -1.63 -9.12 6.78
CA ASN A 218 -3.01 -9.55 7.07
C ASN A 218 -4.01 -8.90 6.09
N VAL A 219 -3.62 -8.87 4.81
CA VAL A 219 -4.38 -8.28 3.71
C VAL A 219 -4.83 -9.37 2.77
N PHE A 220 -6.04 -9.24 2.27
CA PHE A 220 -6.68 -10.22 1.41
C PHE A 220 -7.28 -9.51 0.19
N HIS A 221 -7.15 -10.12 -0.97
CA HIS A 221 -7.96 -9.75 -2.11
C HIS A 221 -9.40 -10.19 -1.85
N THR A 222 -10.38 -9.35 -2.19
CA THR A 222 -11.81 -9.66 -2.04
C THR A 222 -12.54 -9.61 -3.37
N SER A 223 -13.49 -10.53 -3.56
CA SER A 223 -14.46 -10.52 -4.65
C SER A 223 -15.84 -10.72 -4.05
N LEU A 224 -16.76 -9.77 -4.31
CA LEU A 224 -18.08 -9.72 -3.70
C LEU A 224 -19.16 -9.69 -4.77
N THR A 225 -20.24 -10.44 -4.53
CA THR A 225 -21.50 -10.42 -5.29
C THR A 225 -22.66 -10.09 -4.35
N PHE A 226 -23.72 -9.54 -4.87
CA PHE A 226 -24.87 -9.03 -4.11
C PHE A 226 -26.18 -9.60 -4.62
N ASP A 227 -27.16 -9.70 -3.73
CA ASP A 227 -28.53 -9.97 -4.09
C ASP A 227 -29.14 -8.77 -4.84
N ASP A 228 -29.78 -9.03 -5.98
CA ASP A 228 -30.28 -8.01 -6.91
C ASP A 228 -31.47 -7.19 -6.39
N GLY A 229 -32.13 -7.64 -5.33
CA GLY A 229 -33.38 -7.04 -4.86
C GLY A 229 -33.23 -5.85 -3.92
N SER A 230 -32.21 -5.84 -3.06
CA SER A 230 -32.11 -4.92 -1.93
C SER A 230 -30.78 -4.20 -1.82
N CYS A 231 -29.79 -4.61 -2.58
CA CYS A 231 -28.46 -4.01 -2.54
C CYS A 231 -28.30 -2.90 -3.57
N ARG A 232 -27.72 -1.77 -3.15
CA ARG A 232 -27.38 -0.64 -4.05
C ARG A 232 -26.38 -1.02 -5.15
N GLN A 233 -25.65 -2.09 -4.95
CA GLN A 233 -24.63 -2.59 -5.87
C GLN A 233 -25.23 -3.36 -7.05
N GLY A 234 -26.54 -3.72 -6.98
CA GLY A 234 -27.18 -4.56 -7.98
C GLY A 234 -26.50 -5.92 -8.11
N THR A 235 -26.39 -6.45 -9.32
CA THR A 235 -25.77 -7.75 -9.63
C THR A 235 -24.29 -7.65 -10.02
N GLU A 236 -23.67 -6.46 -9.86
CA GLU A 236 -22.25 -6.29 -10.21
C GLU A 236 -21.34 -7.07 -9.26
N THR A 237 -20.29 -7.66 -9.80
CA THR A 237 -19.19 -8.18 -9.00
C THR A 237 -18.23 -7.03 -8.67
N LEU A 238 -17.99 -6.80 -7.39
CA LEU A 238 -17.02 -5.82 -6.92
C LEU A 238 -15.76 -6.54 -6.44
N THR A 239 -14.61 -5.96 -6.76
CA THR A 239 -13.30 -6.50 -6.33
C THR A 239 -12.52 -5.45 -5.55
N GLY A 240 -11.62 -5.91 -4.68
CA GLY A 240 -10.84 -5.00 -3.87
C GLY A 240 -10.03 -5.69 -2.79
N VAL A 241 -10.00 -5.09 -1.60
CA VAL A 241 -9.17 -5.54 -0.48
C VAL A 241 -9.97 -5.71 0.80
N ALA A 242 -9.52 -6.65 1.61
CA ALA A 242 -9.90 -6.75 3.01
C ALA A 242 -8.62 -6.65 3.86
N LEU A 243 -8.71 -5.90 4.96
CA LEU A 243 -7.63 -5.68 5.91
C LEU A 243 -8.10 -6.14 7.28
N TYR A 244 -7.39 -7.08 7.89
CA TYR A 244 -7.66 -7.51 9.26
C TYR A 244 -6.64 -6.89 10.22
N ASP A 245 -7.15 -6.18 11.20
CA ASP A 245 -6.39 -5.66 12.32
C ASP A 245 -6.57 -6.61 13.52
N ALA A 246 -5.55 -7.41 13.79
CA ALA A 246 -5.58 -8.42 14.82
C ALA A 246 -5.60 -7.81 16.24
N ALA A 247 -4.98 -6.64 16.43
CA ALA A 247 -4.92 -5.97 17.74
C ALA A 247 -6.29 -5.45 18.17
N THR A 248 -7.07 -4.92 17.24
CA THR A 248 -8.43 -4.41 17.52
C THR A 248 -9.53 -5.39 17.11
N GLN A 249 -9.17 -6.52 16.52
CA GLN A 249 -10.10 -7.53 15.97
C GLN A 249 -11.09 -6.94 14.95
N ARG A 250 -10.62 -5.97 14.13
CA ARG A 250 -11.41 -5.28 13.13
C ARG A 250 -11.15 -5.80 11.74
N LEU A 251 -12.21 -5.94 10.99
CA LEU A 251 -12.19 -6.27 9.57
C LEU A 251 -12.67 -5.07 8.76
N TYR A 252 -11.80 -4.54 7.92
CA TYR A 252 -12.10 -3.53 6.92
C TYR A 252 -12.25 -4.23 5.58
N ILE A 253 -13.31 -3.92 4.83
CA ILE A 253 -13.50 -4.40 3.46
C ILE A 253 -13.82 -3.22 2.58
N ALA A 254 -13.15 -3.14 1.44
CA ALA A 254 -13.49 -2.22 0.36
C ALA A 254 -13.44 -2.96 -0.96
N ALA A 255 -14.53 -2.90 -1.71
CA ALA A 255 -14.62 -3.45 -3.05
C ALA A 255 -15.28 -2.45 -3.99
N LEU A 256 -14.78 -2.37 -5.22
CA LEU A 256 -15.17 -1.42 -6.24
C LEU A 256 -15.49 -2.15 -7.54
N ASN A 257 -16.37 -1.59 -8.36
CA ASN A 257 -16.45 -2.03 -9.75
C ASN A 257 -15.28 -1.48 -10.58
N ASN A 258 -15.04 -2.05 -11.75
CA ASN A 258 -13.92 -1.65 -12.61
C ASN A 258 -13.95 -0.16 -13.02
N ALA A 259 -15.15 0.40 -13.17
CA ALA A 259 -15.33 1.81 -13.51
C ALA A 259 -15.11 2.76 -12.31
N ARG A 260 -15.00 2.19 -11.09
CA ARG A 260 -14.87 2.94 -9.83
C ARG A 260 -16.02 3.92 -9.63
N THR A 261 -17.24 3.48 -9.95
CA THR A 261 -18.49 4.23 -9.80
C THR A 261 -19.42 3.61 -8.75
N THR A 262 -19.13 2.38 -8.35
CA THR A 262 -19.85 1.64 -7.31
C THR A 262 -18.87 1.11 -6.30
N SER A 263 -19.22 1.18 -5.02
CA SER A 263 -18.39 0.68 -3.93
C SER A 263 -19.21 -0.10 -2.90
N TYR A 264 -18.55 -1.04 -2.24
CA TYR A 264 -18.99 -1.63 -0.99
C TYR A 264 -17.92 -1.37 0.07
N LEU A 265 -18.32 -0.78 1.18
CA LEU A 265 -17.44 -0.48 2.30
C LEU A 265 -18.00 -1.09 3.58
N PHE A 266 -17.16 -1.78 4.34
CA PHE A 266 -17.50 -2.40 5.60
C PHE A 266 -16.38 -2.21 6.63
N LEU A 267 -16.77 -1.92 7.85
CA LEU A 267 -15.94 -2.00 9.04
C LEU A 267 -16.73 -2.72 10.12
N GLY A 268 -16.21 -3.85 10.58
CA GLY A 268 -16.82 -4.62 11.66
C GLY A 268 -15.80 -5.10 12.67
N THR A 269 -16.25 -5.29 13.92
CA THR A 269 -15.47 -5.89 15.00
C THR A 269 -15.90 -7.33 15.18
N LYS A 270 -14.95 -8.22 15.39
CA LYS A 270 -15.16 -9.65 15.66
C LYS A 270 -15.93 -9.83 16.97
N ARG A 271 -16.90 -10.76 16.97
CA ARG A 271 -17.71 -11.11 18.13
C ARG A 271 -17.29 -12.44 18.73
#